data_6dd1d79899c7b8c2fa26a97da6a96272
#
_entry.id   6dd1d79899c7b8c2fa26a97da6a96272
#
_cell.length_a   1.000
_cell.length_b   1.000
_cell.length_c   1.000
_cell.angle_alpha   90.00
_cell.angle_beta   90.00
_cell.angle_gamma   90.00
#
_symmetry.space_group_name_H-M   'P 1'
#
loop_
_entity.id
_entity.type
_entity.pdbx_description
1 polymer ?
#
loop_
_entity_poly.entity_id
_entity_poly.type
_entity_poly.pdbx_seq_one_letter_code
_entity_poly.pdbx_strand_id
1 'polypeptide(L)'
;MTLKQKILLLGAIPVLLMALVVNLSNYLVARSDLESELVVARDKAVKERKALLSSYLMLAKTAIDKVYAEPDSPEARARVKEILRPLRYGSDGYFFVYDFQGNTLLLPTRPEVEGKNRWQDKDTKGTF
;
A
#
# COMPACT_ATOMS: atom_id res chain seq x y z
N MET A 1 -28.02 -45.53 -38.04
CA MET A 1 -28.55 -44.96 -36.80
C MET A 1 -30.01 -45.30 -36.68
N THR A 2 -30.40 -45.99 -35.60
CA THR A 2 -31.79 -46.35 -35.37
C THR A 2 -32.64 -45.15 -34.95
N LEU A 3 -33.95 -45.22 -35.15
CA LEU A 3 -34.88 -44.14 -34.81
C LEU A 3 -34.75 -43.73 -33.31
N LYS A 4 -34.56 -44.73 -32.43
CA LYS A 4 -34.33 -44.53 -30.99
C LYS A 4 -33.09 -43.68 -30.69
N GLN A 5 -31.98 -43.89 -31.41
CA GLN A 5 -30.75 -43.12 -31.24
C GLN A 5 -30.92 -41.67 -31.69
N LYS A 6 -31.67 -41.41 -32.74
CA LYS A 6 -31.96 -40.04 -33.20
C LYS A 6 -32.80 -39.27 -32.19
N ILE A 7 -33.83 -39.91 -31.59
CA ILE A 7 -34.67 -39.26 -30.58
C ILE A 7 -33.88 -38.99 -29.31
N LEU A 8 -33.01 -39.89 -28.87
CA LEU A 8 -32.17 -39.74 -27.68
C LEU A 8 -31.16 -38.59 -27.86
N LEU A 9 -30.53 -38.48 -29.04
CA LEU A 9 -29.63 -37.41 -29.38
C LEU A 9 -30.33 -36.04 -29.43
N LEU A 10 -31.54 -36.00 -30.00
CA LEU A 10 -32.31 -34.77 -30.12
C LEU A 10 -32.72 -34.20 -28.75
N GLY A 11 -32.97 -35.07 -27.77
CA GLY A 11 -33.30 -34.64 -26.41
C GLY A 11 -32.05 -34.35 -25.52
N ALA A 12 -31.00 -35.16 -25.66
CA ALA A 12 -29.82 -35.06 -24.80
C ALA A 12 -28.91 -33.84 -25.14
N ILE A 13 -28.77 -33.53 -26.43
CA ILE A 13 -27.90 -32.42 -26.88
C ILE A 13 -28.32 -31.05 -26.31
N PRO A 14 -29.60 -30.63 -26.37
CA PRO A 14 -30.03 -29.37 -25.81
C PRO A 14 -29.80 -29.27 -24.28
N VAL A 15 -30.04 -30.36 -23.57
CA VAL A 15 -29.82 -30.41 -22.12
C VAL A 15 -28.35 -30.26 -21.76
N LEU A 16 -27.46 -30.93 -22.49
CA LEU A 16 -26.00 -30.79 -22.30
C LEU A 16 -25.51 -29.37 -22.64
N LEU A 17 -26.01 -28.77 -23.72
CA LEU A 17 -25.69 -27.42 -24.08
C LEU A 17 -26.14 -26.41 -23.01
N MET A 18 -27.36 -26.58 -22.49
CA MET A 18 -27.88 -25.71 -21.44
C MET A 18 -27.08 -25.86 -20.14
N ALA A 19 -26.72 -27.07 -19.77
CA ALA A 19 -25.85 -27.30 -18.60
C ALA A 19 -24.46 -26.68 -18.77
N LEU A 20 -23.90 -26.71 -19.98
CA LEU A 20 -22.61 -26.12 -20.29
C LEU A 20 -22.68 -24.58 -20.22
N VAL A 21 -23.73 -23.96 -20.75
CA VAL A 21 -23.95 -22.52 -20.68
C VAL A 21 -24.11 -22.07 -19.23
N VAL A 22 -24.91 -22.78 -18.42
CA VAL A 22 -25.08 -22.42 -17.00
C VAL A 22 -23.78 -22.53 -16.21
N ASN A 23 -23.02 -23.61 -16.43
CA ASN A 23 -21.71 -23.77 -15.77
C ASN A 23 -20.72 -22.69 -16.17
N LEU A 24 -20.67 -22.34 -17.46
CA LEU A 24 -19.80 -21.27 -17.95
C LEU A 24 -20.20 -19.91 -17.37
N SER A 25 -21.50 -19.59 -17.33
CA SER A 25 -22.01 -18.37 -16.69
C SER A 25 -21.61 -18.29 -15.23
N ASN A 26 -21.84 -19.35 -14.46
CA ASN A 26 -21.47 -19.40 -13.05
C ASN A 26 -19.97 -19.22 -12.84
N TYR A 27 -19.15 -19.83 -13.70
CA TYR A 27 -17.69 -19.69 -13.64
C TYR A 27 -17.25 -18.23 -13.90
N LEU A 28 -17.82 -17.57 -14.91
CA LEU A 28 -17.50 -16.19 -15.25
C LEU A 28 -17.92 -15.22 -14.14
N VAL A 29 -19.11 -15.40 -13.58
CA VAL A 29 -19.60 -14.60 -12.45
C VAL A 29 -18.70 -14.78 -11.22
N ALA A 30 -18.42 -16.03 -10.83
CA ALA A 30 -17.57 -16.31 -9.68
C ALA A 30 -16.16 -15.71 -9.81
N ARG A 31 -15.61 -15.70 -11.02
CA ARG A 31 -14.31 -15.08 -11.28
C ARG A 31 -14.37 -13.56 -11.15
N SER A 32 -15.40 -12.91 -11.67
CA SER A 32 -15.61 -11.47 -11.55
C SER A 32 -15.78 -11.02 -10.09
N ASP A 33 -16.51 -11.80 -9.30
CA ASP A 33 -16.74 -11.51 -7.89
C ASP A 33 -15.44 -11.58 -7.08
N LEU A 34 -14.60 -12.59 -7.31
CA LEU A 34 -13.29 -12.72 -6.67
C LEU A 34 -12.35 -11.54 -6.98
N GLU A 35 -12.32 -11.09 -8.24
CA GLU A 35 -11.50 -9.94 -8.61
C GLU A 35 -11.97 -8.65 -7.92
N SER A 36 -13.28 -8.44 -7.84
CA SER A 36 -13.86 -7.28 -7.16
C SER A 36 -13.61 -7.30 -5.65
N GLU A 37 -13.75 -8.45 -5.00
CA GLU A 37 -13.45 -8.60 -3.57
C GLU A 37 -11.98 -8.32 -3.25
N LEU A 38 -11.05 -8.78 -4.09
CA LEU A 38 -9.61 -8.52 -3.93
C LEU A 38 -9.28 -7.01 -4.04
N VAL A 39 -9.90 -6.31 -5.00
CA VAL A 39 -9.72 -4.85 -5.15
C VAL A 39 -10.24 -4.13 -3.92
N VAL A 40 -11.45 -4.43 -3.47
CA VAL A 40 -12.06 -3.83 -2.28
C VAL A 40 -11.23 -4.09 -1.02
N ALA A 41 -10.77 -5.33 -0.82
CA ALA A 41 -9.93 -5.69 0.32
C ALA A 41 -8.59 -4.94 0.31
N ARG A 42 -7.96 -4.81 -0.86
CA ARG A 42 -6.73 -4.04 -1.03
C ARG A 42 -6.93 -2.56 -0.72
N ASP A 43 -7.97 -1.95 -1.27
CA ASP A 43 -8.27 -0.54 -1.05
C ASP A 43 -8.56 -0.24 0.42
N LYS A 44 -9.31 -1.13 1.09
CA LYS A 44 -9.54 -1.05 2.52
C LYS A 44 -8.24 -1.12 3.31
N ALA A 45 -7.37 -2.09 3.04
CA ALA A 45 -6.09 -2.24 3.72
C ALA A 45 -5.17 -1.02 3.51
N VAL A 46 -5.14 -0.45 2.28
CA VAL A 46 -4.38 0.78 2.00
C VAL A 46 -4.94 1.96 2.77
N LYS A 47 -6.27 2.11 2.83
CA LYS A 47 -6.93 3.20 3.56
C LYS A 47 -6.66 3.12 5.07
N GLU A 48 -6.74 1.93 5.65
CA GLU A 48 -6.44 1.69 7.06
C GLU A 48 -4.98 2.01 7.39
N ARG A 49 -4.03 1.58 6.55
CA ARG A 49 -2.61 1.90 6.72
C ARG A 49 -2.32 3.40 6.60
N LYS A 50 -2.97 4.09 5.64
CA LYS A 50 -2.83 5.55 5.51
C LYS A 50 -3.36 6.28 6.75
N ALA A 51 -4.51 5.87 7.29
CA ALA A 51 -5.07 6.46 8.50
C ALA A 51 -4.15 6.26 9.71
N LEU A 52 -3.59 5.06 9.87
CA LEU A 52 -2.64 4.76 10.94
C LEU A 52 -1.36 5.59 10.82
N LEU A 53 -0.76 5.68 9.63
CA LEU A 53 0.42 6.51 9.38
C LEU A 53 0.13 7.99 9.63
N SER A 54 -1.04 8.49 9.23
CA SER A 54 -1.48 9.86 9.53
C SER A 54 -1.53 10.12 11.03
N SER A 55 -2.05 9.16 11.82
CA SER A 55 -2.09 9.27 13.28
C SER A 55 -0.68 9.34 13.89
N TYR A 56 0.27 8.53 13.41
CA TYR A 56 1.66 8.60 13.85
C TYR A 56 2.31 9.93 13.48
N LEU A 57 2.06 10.46 12.29
CA LEU A 57 2.56 11.78 11.88
C LEU A 57 1.99 12.90 12.75
N MET A 58 0.71 12.83 13.13
CA MET A 58 0.11 13.79 14.06
C MET A 58 0.75 13.73 15.45
N LEU A 59 1.05 12.55 15.95
CA LEU A 59 1.77 12.38 17.22
C LEU A 59 3.18 12.98 17.15
N ALA A 60 3.93 12.69 16.08
CA ALA A 60 5.26 13.27 15.88
C ALA A 60 5.19 14.79 15.77
N LYS A 61 4.20 15.34 15.04
CA LYS A 61 3.97 16.77 14.95
C LYS A 61 3.70 17.38 16.33
N THR A 62 2.84 16.77 17.12
CA THR A 62 2.54 17.23 18.48
C THR A 62 3.80 17.24 19.37
N ALA A 63 4.68 16.24 19.21
CA ALA A 63 5.92 16.17 19.97
C ALA A 63 6.87 17.34 19.69
N ILE A 64 6.88 17.88 18.47
CA ILE A 64 7.73 18.99 18.05
C ILE A 64 7.03 20.35 18.07
N ASP A 65 5.74 20.41 18.38
CA ASP A 65 4.89 21.59 18.18
C ASP A 65 5.41 22.83 18.90
N LYS A 66 5.94 22.66 20.12
CA LYS A 66 6.55 23.75 20.89
C LYS A 66 7.79 24.35 20.21
N VAL A 67 8.65 23.48 19.64
CA VAL A 67 9.87 23.92 18.95
C VAL A 67 9.52 24.47 17.57
N TYR A 68 8.49 23.92 16.92
CA TYR A 68 8.01 24.39 15.61
C TYR A 68 7.41 25.80 15.68
N ALA A 69 6.87 26.19 16.82
CA ALA A 69 6.36 27.55 17.05
C ALA A 69 7.45 28.60 17.27
N GLU A 70 8.71 28.19 17.46
CA GLU A 70 9.83 29.10 17.61
C GLU A 70 10.33 29.62 16.25
N PRO A 71 11.07 30.74 16.21
CA PRO A 71 11.74 31.19 14.98
C PRO A 71 12.65 30.11 14.41
N ASP A 72 12.66 29.96 13.09
CA ASP A 72 13.53 28.98 12.42
C ASP A 72 15.01 29.32 12.65
N SER A 73 15.69 28.43 13.34
CA SER A 73 17.12 28.53 13.67
C SER A 73 17.79 27.17 13.58
N PRO A 74 19.13 27.13 13.41
CA PRO A 74 19.88 25.87 13.48
C PRO A 74 19.65 25.10 14.77
N GLU A 75 19.53 25.80 15.90
CA GLU A 75 19.30 25.23 17.23
C GLU A 75 17.89 24.63 17.33
N ALA A 76 16.85 25.31 16.82
CA ALA A 76 15.49 24.79 16.78
C ALA A 76 15.42 23.52 15.91
N ARG A 77 16.07 23.54 14.74
CA ARG A 77 16.16 22.35 13.86
C ARG A 77 16.89 21.18 14.52
N ALA A 78 17.97 21.44 15.29
CA ALA A 78 18.67 20.41 16.03
C ALA A 78 17.77 19.78 17.10
N ARG A 79 17.02 20.58 17.88
CA ARG A 79 16.08 20.08 18.89
C ARG A 79 14.97 19.24 18.27
N VAL A 80 14.42 19.64 17.11
CA VAL A 80 13.43 18.81 16.38
C VAL A 80 14.02 17.44 16.05
N LYS A 81 15.26 17.39 15.56
CA LYS A 81 15.92 16.11 15.26
C LYS A 81 16.11 15.26 16.52
N GLU A 82 16.51 15.85 17.63
CA GLU A 82 16.67 15.15 18.91
C GLU A 82 15.36 14.56 19.40
N ILE A 83 14.23 15.28 19.28
CA ILE A 83 12.92 14.80 19.67
C ILE A 83 12.45 13.66 18.75
N LEU A 84 12.63 13.78 17.44
CA LEU A 84 12.15 12.79 16.49
C LEU A 84 13.02 11.52 16.43
N ARG A 85 14.33 11.64 16.70
CA ARG A 85 15.30 10.54 16.59
C ARG A 85 14.95 9.28 17.38
N PRO A 86 14.51 9.35 18.66
CA PRO A 86 14.14 8.19 19.46
C PRO A 86 12.73 7.68 19.18
N LEU A 87 11.88 8.45 18.50
CA LEU A 87 10.48 8.06 18.29
C LEU A 87 10.40 6.83 17.39
N ARG A 88 9.60 5.87 17.82
CA ARG A 88 9.30 4.64 17.09
C ARG A 88 7.79 4.43 17.03
N TYR A 89 7.34 3.73 16.01
CA TYR A 89 5.95 3.30 15.87
C TYR A 89 5.87 1.86 15.33
N GLY A 90 4.87 1.10 15.78
CA GLY A 90 4.79 -0.33 15.44
C GLY A 90 5.99 -1.11 15.98
N SER A 91 6.42 -2.14 15.25
CA SER A 91 7.55 -3.01 15.61
C SER A 91 8.91 -2.43 15.22
N ASP A 92 8.97 -1.72 14.11
CA ASP A 92 10.21 -1.33 13.44
C ASP A 92 10.14 0.04 12.74
N GLY A 93 9.02 0.74 12.88
CA GLY A 93 8.81 2.04 12.29
C GLY A 93 9.61 3.15 12.97
N TYR A 94 10.10 4.10 12.20
CA TYR A 94 10.84 5.28 12.66
C TYR A 94 10.49 6.50 11.80
N PHE A 95 10.77 7.70 12.31
CA PHE A 95 10.57 8.94 11.57
C PHE A 95 11.87 9.35 10.88
N PHE A 96 11.75 9.79 9.64
CA PHE A 96 12.84 10.37 8.87
C PHE A 96 12.40 11.72 8.29
N VAL A 97 13.36 12.58 7.99
CA VAL A 97 13.11 13.92 7.47
C VAL A 97 14.04 14.20 6.30
N TYR A 98 13.47 14.62 5.19
CA TYR A 98 14.16 15.17 4.02
C TYR A 98 13.70 16.60 3.78
N ASP A 99 14.57 17.42 3.21
CA ASP A 99 14.15 18.69 2.64
C ASP A 99 13.63 18.52 1.20
N PHE A 100 13.09 19.59 0.63
CA PHE A 100 12.56 19.58 -0.74
C PHE A 100 13.66 19.47 -1.81
N GLN A 101 14.91 19.60 -1.46
CA GLN A 101 16.06 19.42 -2.33
C GLN A 101 16.61 17.99 -2.27
N GLY A 102 16.03 17.11 -1.45
CA GLY A 102 16.42 15.72 -1.30
C GLY A 102 17.61 15.49 -0.35
N ASN A 103 17.96 16.51 0.48
CA ASN A 103 18.96 16.30 1.52
C ASN A 103 18.34 15.56 2.71
N THR A 104 19.03 14.55 3.21
CA THR A 104 18.63 13.79 4.39
C THR A 104 18.88 14.62 5.64
N LEU A 105 17.84 15.09 6.31
CA LEU A 105 17.97 15.87 7.54
C LEU A 105 18.00 14.99 8.79
N LEU A 106 17.25 13.89 8.79
CA LEU A 106 17.20 12.91 9.87
C LEU A 106 16.95 11.52 9.30
N LEU A 107 17.79 10.55 9.63
CA LEU A 107 17.59 9.14 9.31
C LEU A 107 18.17 8.26 10.44
N PRO A 108 17.40 7.94 11.48
CA PRO A 108 17.89 7.27 12.68
C PRO A 108 18.58 5.92 12.45
N THR A 109 18.19 5.21 11.40
CA THR A 109 18.78 3.92 11.02
C THR A 109 20.09 4.03 10.26
N ARG A 110 20.39 5.22 9.70
CA ARG A 110 21.59 5.48 8.90
C ARG A 110 22.08 6.91 9.09
N PRO A 111 22.52 7.26 10.31
CA PRO A 111 22.95 8.65 10.62
C PRO A 111 24.14 9.12 9.77
N GLU A 112 24.94 8.20 9.21
CA GLU A 112 26.08 8.52 8.34
C GLU A 112 25.70 9.13 6.99
N VAL A 113 24.41 9.10 6.62
CA VAL A 113 23.89 9.74 5.40
C VAL A 113 23.20 11.06 5.68
N GLU A 114 23.06 11.46 6.92
CA GLU A 114 22.49 12.76 7.28
C GLU A 114 23.37 13.90 6.73
N GLY A 115 22.73 14.92 6.18
CA GLY A 115 23.39 16.04 5.47
C GLY A 115 23.72 15.74 4.02
N LYS A 116 23.56 14.51 3.52
CA LYS A 116 23.83 14.15 2.12
C LYS A 116 22.59 14.29 1.26
N ASN A 117 22.79 14.75 0.02
CA ASN A 117 21.74 14.73 -0.99
C ASN A 117 21.57 13.33 -1.54
N ARG A 118 20.33 12.85 -1.54
CA ARG A 118 19.97 11.50 -2.00
C ARG A 118 18.92 11.51 -3.11
N TRP A 119 18.75 12.65 -3.76
CA TRP A 119 17.74 12.79 -4.82
C TRP A 119 17.97 11.83 -5.98
N GLN A 120 19.23 11.46 -6.25
CA GLN A 120 19.58 10.55 -7.34
C GLN A 120 19.88 9.12 -6.89
N ASP A 121 19.63 8.80 -5.63
CA ASP A 121 19.83 7.44 -5.15
C ASP A 121 18.82 6.50 -5.83
N LYS A 122 19.34 5.39 -6.34
CA LYS A 122 18.53 4.34 -6.93
C LYS A 122 18.31 3.23 -5.91
N ASP A 123 17.16 2.58 -6.02
CA ASP A 123 16.91 1.37 -5.25
C ASP A 123 17.79 0.21 -5.73
N THR A 124 17.74 -0.93 -5.05
CA THR A 124 18.49 -2.13 -5.41
C THR A 124 18.15 -2.70 -6.80
N LYS A 125 17.05 -2.21 -7.40
CA LYS A 125 16.61 -2.58 -8.76
C LYS A 125 16.95 -1.52 -9.81
N GLY A 126 17.62 -0.43 -9.41
CA GLY A 126 18.01 0.66 -10.29
C GLY A 126 16.90 1.65 -10.63
N THR A 127 15.78 1.62 -9.90
CA THR A 127 14.65 2.55 -10.05
C THR A 127 14.85 3.79 -9.17
N PHE A 128 14.47 4.99 -9.68
CA PHE A 128 14.45 6.23 -8.90
C PHE A 128 13.23 6.30 -8.00
#